data_24d5f1677a084b2f1edb4c21a0fddeb9
#
_entry.id   24d5f1677a084b2f1edb4c21a0fddeb9
#
_cell.length_a   1.000
_cell.length_b   1.000
_cell.length_c   1.000
_cell.angle_alpha   90.00
_cell.angle_beta   90.00
_cell.angle_gamma   90.00
#
_symmetry.space_group_name_H-M   'P 1'
#
loop_
_entity.id
_entity.type
_entity.pdbx_description
1 polymer ?
#
loop_
_entity_poly.entity_id
_entity_poly.type
_entity_poly.pdbx_seq_one_letter_code
_entity_poly.pdbx_strand_id
1 'polypeptide(L)'
;IRETIDPDFGFSRYAEHLGRCASSFDEIEEALQKPFGFIDRLTQPLLEKHIAKSKPKAIAFSVPFPGNLFSTLRLAQWLRQAHPDIPILMGGGFVNTELRSITDTRFFKYIDYLLLDDGEDPLFQVLRYRDGAIQKEELVRTFSLDENGSRVVYQDNPAYPACRQSETGFPDSEGLPLD
;
A
#
# COMPACT_ATOMS: atom_id res chain seq x y z
N ILE A 1 -3.96 21.37 -19.07
CA ILE A 1 -3.93 20.96 -17.63
C ILE A 1 -2.47 20.69 -17.23
N ARG A 2 -1.73 19.87 -18.00
CA ARG A 2 -0.36 19.45 -17.67
C ARG A 2 0.63 20.61 -17.53
N GLU A 3 0.60 21.58 -18.44
CA GLU A 3 1.55 22.69 -18.46
C GLU A 3 1.15 23.88 -17.59
N THR A 4 -0.13 23.97 -17.20
CA THR A 4 -0.69 25.15 -16.55
C THR A 4 -1.06 24.94 -15.09
N ILE A 5 -1.38 23.70 -14.67
CA ILE A 5 -1.86 23.40 -13.32
C ILE A 5 -0.84 22.60 -12.52
N ASP A 6 -0.30 21.55 -13.13
CA ASP A 6 0.70 20.70 -12.51
C ASP A 6 1.60 20.09 -13.61
N PRO A 7 2.85 20.56 -13.75
CA PRO A 7 3.79 20.06 -14.76
C PRO A 7 4.17 18.59 -14.52
N ASP A 8 4.06 18.11 -13.29
CA ASP A 8 4.36 16.72 -12.92
C ASP A 8 3.14 15.80 -13.11
N PHE A 9 1.95 16.37 -13.38
CA PHE A 9 0.75 15.59 -13.67
C PHE A 9 0.80 15.02 -15.09
N GLY A 10 1.05 13.74 -15.20
CA GLY A 10 0.93 12.97 -16.44
C GLY A 10 -0.13 11.89 -16.31
N PHE A 11 -1.08 11.81 -17.25
CA PHE A 11 -1.94 10.64 -17.38
C PHE A 11 -1.05 9.42 -17.66
N SER A 12 -0.72 8.65 -16.65
CA SER A 12 0.03 7.39 -16.64
C SER A 12 1.56 7.44 -16.88
N ARG A 13 2.11 8.27 -17.74
CA ARG A 13 3.52 8.10 -18.17
C ARG A 13 4.59 8.46 -17.13
N TYR A 14 4.39 9.49 -16.32
CA TYR A 14 5.38 9.87 -15.28
C TYR A 14 5.38 8.86 -14.13
N ALA A 15 4.22 8.53 -13.65
CA ALA A 15 4.05 7.55 -12.59
C ALA A 15 4.44 6.13 -13.04
N GLU A 16 4.21 5.78 -14.32
CA GLU A 16 4.72 4.54 -14.91
C GLU A 16 6.24 4.52 -15.01
N HIS A 17 6.87 5.65 -15.35
CA HIS A 17 8.34 5.75 -15.40
C HIS A 17 8.93 5.51 -14.00
N LEU A 18 8.40 6.19 -12.97
CA LEU A 18 8.84 5.99 -11.58
C LEU A 18 8.57 4.56 -11.07
N GLY A 19 7.44 3.96 -11.47
CA GLY A 19 7.12 2.58 -11.11
C GLY A 19 8.00 1.53 -11.80
N ARG A 20 8.45 1.80 -13.04
CA ARG A 20 9.38 0.92 -13.78
C ARG A 20 10.82 1.02 -13.28
N CYS A 21 11.20 2.12 -12.66
CA CYS A 21 12.49 2.30 -12.00
C CYS A 21 12.55 1.60 -10.62
N ALA A 22 11.65 0.68 -10.33
CA ALA A 22 11.60 -0.09 -9.08
C ALA A 22 12.83 -0.99 -8.84
N SER A 23 13.78 -1.05 -9.77
CA SER A 23 15.14 -1.59 -9.52
C SER A 23 15.94 -0.71 -8.55
N SER A 24 15.56 0.56 -8.36
CA SER A 24 16.09 1.47 -7.36
C SER A 24 14.98 2.34 -6.82
N PHE A 25 14.84 2.41 -5.50
CA PHE A 25 13.89 3.28 -4.82
C PHE A 25 14.34 4.77 -4.82
N ASP A 26 15.54 5.06 -5.32
CA ASP A 26 16.16 6.40 -5.24
C ASP A 26 15.33 7.47 -5.94
N GLU A 27 14.88 7.23 -7.17
CA GLU A 27 14.07 8.19 -7.93
C GLU A 27 12.71 8.44 -7.26
N ILE A 28 12.11 7.40 -6.72
CA ILE A 28 10.84 7.49 -5.98
C ILE A 28 11.05 8.30 -4.71
N GLU A 29 12.10 7.99 -3.93
CA GLU A 29 12.40 8.72 -2.70
C GLU A 29 12.70 10.19 -2.97
N GLU A 30 13.48 10.52 -4.01
CA GLU A 30 13.73 11.90 -4.43
C GLU A 30 12.43 12.63 -4.79
N ALA A 31 11.54 11.98 -5.54
CA ALA A 31 10.25 12.55 -5.89
C ALA A 31 9.35 12.77 -4.67
N LEU A 32 9.40 11.87 -3.68
CA LEU A 32 8.66 11.99 -2.41
C LEU A 32 9.18 13.13 -1.51
N GLN A 33 10.45 13.57 -1.66
CA GLN A 33 10.97 14.73 -0.93
C GLN A 33 10.42 16.07 -1.44
N LYS A 34 9.84 16.12 -2.63
CA LYS A 34 9.20 17.34 -3.16
C LYS A 34 7.97 17.72 -2.33
N PRO A 35 7.65 19.01 -2.21
CA PRO A 35 6.43 19.45 -1.54
C PRO A 35 5.17 18.79 -2.15
N PHE A 36 4.11 18.69 -1.35
CA PHE A 36 2.83 18.18 -1.83
C PHE A 36 2.29 19.05 -2.97
N GLY A 37 2.01 18.42 -4.11
CA GLY A 37 1.53 19.03 -5.34
C GLY A 37 0.03 19.34 -5.32
N PHE A 38 -0.48 19.74 -6.47
CA PHE A 38 -1.91 20.07 -6.62
C PHE A 38 -2.80 18.83 -6.38
N ILE A 39 -2.43 17.68 -6.96
CA ILE A 39 -3.19 16.43 -6.83
C ILE A 39 -3.21 15.94 -5.38
N ASP A 40 -2.07 16.02 -4.70
CA ASP A 40 -1.99 15.64 -3.28
C ASP A 40 -2.98 16.45 -2.43
N ARG A 41 -3.03 17.78 -2.65
CA ARG A 41 -3.94 18.67 -1.94
C ARG A 41 -5.42 18.45 -2.25
N LEU A 42 -5.75 17.82 -3.37
CA LEU A 42 -7.13 17.41 -3.69
C LEU A 42 -7.50 16.07 -3.05
N THR A 43 -6.54 15.11 -3.03
CA THR A 43 -6.82 13.74 -2.58
C THR A 43 -6.78 13.60 -1.06
N GLN A 44 -5.89 14.33 -0.37
CA GLN A 44 -5.76 14.29 1.09
C GLN A 44 -7.07 14.61 1.83
N PRO A 45 -7.81 15.70 1.53
CA PRO A 45 -9.09 16.00 2.18
C PRO A 45 -10.17 14.94 1.92
N LEU A 46 -10.13 14.29 0.76
CA LEU A 46 -11.07 13.21 0.45
C LEU A 46 -10.81 12.01 1.34
N LEU A 47 -9.55 11.61 1.47
CA LEU A 47 -9.15 10.51 2.34
C LEU A 47 -9.44 10.84 3.81
N GLU A 48 -9.12 12.06 4.26
CA GLU A 48 -9.43 12.54 5.62
C GLU A 48 -10.92 12.42 5.96
N LYS A 49 -11.80 12.83 5.03
CA LYS A 49 -13.24 12.68 5.21
C LYS A 49 -13.68 11.22 5.42
N HIS A 50 -13.05 10.30 4.69
CA HIS A 50 -13.32 8.87 4.85
C HIS A 50 -12.80 8.34 6.19
N ILE A 51 -11.60 8.71 6.60
CA ILE A 51 -11.01 8.33 7.88
C ILE A 51 -11.86 8.84 9.04
N ALA A 52 -12.24 10.11 9.03
CA ALA A 52 -13.08 10.71 10.07
C ALA A 52 -14.44 10.01 10.21
N LYS A 53 -15.01 9.54 9.08
CA LYS A 53 -16.29 8.81 9.07
C LYS A 53 -16.16 7.36 9.55
N SER A 54 -15.16 6.64 9.03
CA SER A 54 -15.03 5.19 9.26
C SER A 54 -14.20 4.84 10.49
N LYS A 55 -13.31 5.75 10.94
CA LYS A 55 -12.36 5.54 12.04
C LYS A 55 -11.63 4.20 11.89
N PRO A 56 -10.93 3.97 10.78
CA PRO A 56 -10.35 2.68 10.45
C PRO A 56 -9.24 2.30 11.43
N LYS A 57 -9.14 1.02 11.76
CA LYS A 57 -8.01 0.45 12.52
C LYS A 57 -6.78 0.20 11.64
N ALA A 58 -6.95 0.15 10.33
CA ALA A 58 -5.89 -0.03 9.34
C ALA A 58 -6.33 0.57 8.00
N ILE A 59 -5.38 0.97 7.17
CA ILE A 59 -5.63 1.43 5.80
C ILE A 59 -4.86 0.52 4.85
N ALA A 60 -5.58 -0.10 3.90
CA ALA A 60 -5.01 -0.96 2.89
C ALA A 60 -5.17 -0.34 1.49
N PHE A 61 -4.06 -0.24 0.78
CA PHE A 61 -4.03 0.22 -0.61
C PHE A 61 -3.91 -0.95 -1.57
N SER A 62 -4.78 -1.01 -2.57
CA SER A 62 -4.60 -1.90 -3.72
C SER A 62 -3.90 -1.14 -4.84
N VAL A 63 -2.71 -1.60 -5.23
CA VAL A 63 -1.88 -1.02 -6.30
C VAL A 63 -1.86 -1.98 -7.48
N PRO A 64 -2.81 -1.85 -8.42
CA PRO A 64 -2.90 -2.78 -9.55
C PRO A 64 -1.83 -2.53 -10.62
N PHE A 65 -1.39 -1.29 -10.80
CA PHE A 65 -0.48 -0.88 -11.87
C PHE A 65 0.65 0.03 -11.38
N PRO A 66 1.79 0.10 -12.10
CA PRO A 66 2.94 0.97 -11.75
C PRO A 66 2.54 2.44 -11.53
N GLY A 67 1.61 2.95 -12.33
CA GLY A 67 1.14 4.32 -12.24
C GLY A 67 0.45 4.70 -10.93
N ASN A 68 -0.02 3.73 -10.16
CA ASN A 68 -0.66 3.95 -8.87
C ASN A 68 0.33 4.02 -7.71
N LEU A 69 1.56 3.49 -7.87
CA LEU A 69 2.53 3.37 -6.79
C LEU A 69 2.88 4.72 -6.18
N PHE A 70 3.30 5.67 -7.00
CA PHE A 70 3.74 6.98 -6.51
C PHE A 70 2.63 7.73 -5.77
N SER A 71 1.43 7.77 -6.33
CA SER A 71 0.27 8.40 -5.68
C SER A 71 -0.08 7.73 -4.34
N THR A 72 0.04 6.41 -4.27
CA THR A 72 -0.16 5.67 -3.02
C THR A 72 0.89 6.04 -1.99
N LEU A 73 2.17 6.09 -2.38
CA LEU A 73 3.25 6.49 -1.46
C LEU A 73 3.12 7.95 -0.98
N ARG A 74 2.63 8.86 -1.84
CA ARG A 74 2.32 10.24 -1.45
C ARG A 74 1.21 10.30 -0.41
N LEU A 75 0.12 9.53 -0.58
CA LEU A 75 -0.94 9.43 0.42
C LEU A 75 -0.45 8.77 1.70
N ALA A 76 0.36 7.72 1.60
CA ALA A 76 0.97 7.07 2.75
C ALA A 76 1.91 8.02 3.52
N GLN A 77 2.72 8.82 2.83
CA GLN A 77 3.56 9.86 3.43
C GLN A 77 2.73 10.87 4.22
N TRP A 78 1.63 11.34 3.66
CA TRP A 78 0.70 12.24 4.36
C TRP A 78 0.05 11.56 5.56
N LEU A 79 -0.40 10.30 5.41
CA LEU A 79 -0.98 9.52 6.52
C LEU A 79 -0.02 9.35 7.69
N ARG A 80 1.26 9.12 7.43
CA ARG A 80 2.30 9.05 8.48
C ARG A 80 2.40 10.33 9.31
N GLN A 81 2.10 11.48 8.70
CA GLN A 81 2.13 12.78 9.38
C GLN A 81 0.82 13.06 10.12
N ALA A 82 -0.32 12.76 9.49
CA ALA A 82 -1.65 13.10 10.01
C ALA A 82 -2.21 12.03 10.97
N HIS A 83 -1.92 10.75 10.70
CA HIS A 83 -2.46 9.59 11.41
C HIS A 83 -1.37 8.53 11.68
N PRO A 84 -0.33 8.84 12.47
CA PRO A 84 0.84 7.96 12.65
C PRO A 84 0.52 6.59 13.27
N ASP A 85 -0.57 6.50 14.01
CA ASP A 85 -0.99 5.27 14.71
C ASP A 85 -1.74 4.27 13.83
N ILE A 86 -2.19 4.70 12.64
CA ILE A 86 -2.94 3.83 11.73
C ILE A 86 -1.95 3.04 10.86
N PRO A 87 -1.90 1.71 10.96
CA PRO A 87 -1.06 0.90 10.11
C PRO A 87 -1.49 0.98 8.64
N ILE A 88 -0.50 1.04 7.75
CA ILE A 88 -0.68 1.16 6.31
C ILE A 88 -0.22 -0.12 5.64
N LEU A 89 -1.11 -0.76 4.89
CA LEU A 89 -0.87 -1.98 4.16
C LEU A 89 -0.92 -1.71 2.65
N MET A 90 -0.19 -2.47 1.86
CA MET A 90 -0.21 -2.37 0.41
C MET A 90 -0.21 -3.75 -0.22
N GLY A 91 -1.07 -3.95 -1.21
CA GLY A 91 -1.15 -5.17 -2.03
C GLY A 91 -1.55 -4.84 -3.47
N GLY A 92 -1.93 -5.86 -4.22
CA GLY A 92 -2.41 -5.74 -5.61
C GLY A 92 -1.42 -6.19 -6.67
N GLY A 93 -1.83 -6.12 -7.94
CA GLY A 93 -1.10 -6.71 -9.06
C GLY A 93 0.35 -6.23 -9.21
N PHE A 94 0.59 -4.93 -9.06
CA PHE A 94 1.95 -4.38 -9.13
C PHE A 94 2.85 -4.90 -8.00
N VAL A 95 2.32 -5.01 -6.79
CA VAL A 95 3.05 -5.57 -5.64
C VAL A 95 3.47 -7.01 -5.93
N ASN A 96 2.56 -7.79 -6.49
CA ASN A 96 2.77 -9.20 -6.84
C ASN A 96 3.80 -9.42 -7.96
N THR A 97 3.95 -8.49 -8.88
CA THR A 97 4.87 -8.64 -10.01
C THR A 97 6.23 -7.99 -9.75
N GLU A 98 6.25 -6.77 -9.21
CA GLU A 98 7.46 -5.95 -9.16
C GLU A 98 8.11 -5.88 -7.77
N LEU A 99 7.32 -6.10 -6.69
CA LEU A 99 7.82 -5.92 -5.32
C LEU A 99 8.08 -7.25 -4.57
N ARG A 100 7.99 -8.40 -5.25
CA ARG A 100 8.24 -9.72 -4.64
C ARG A 100 9.66 -9.93 -4.10
N SER A 101 10.61 -9.16 -4.55
CA SER A 101 12.01 -9.24 -4.12
C SER A 101 12.50 -7.96 -3.46
N ILE A 102 11.58 -7.19 -2.88
CA ILE A 102 11.92 -5.93 -2.24
C ILE A 102 12.85 -6.16 -1.04
N THR A 103 13.97 -5.42 -1.03
CA THR A 103 14.94 -5.43 0.07
C THR A 103 15.22 -4.03 0.62
N ASP A 104 14.70 -2.99 -0.04
CA ASP A 104 14.93 -1.61 0.36
C ASP A 104 14.06 -1.24 1.57
N THR A 105 14.69 -1.04 2.72
CA THR A 105 14.01 -0.69 3.97
C THR A 105 13.35 0.70 3.92
N ARG A 106 13.80 1.60 3.03
CA ARG A 106 13.25 2.96 2.91
C ARG A 106 11.77 2.95 2.49
N PHE A 107 11.37 1.95 1.71
CA PHE A 107 9.97 1.75 1.33
C PHE A 107 9.05 1.65 2.55
N PHE A 108 9.53 0.98 3.59
CA PHE A 108 8.78 0.74 4.83
C PHE A 108 8.72 1.96 5.77
N LYS A 109 9.29 3.10 5.40
CA LYS A 109 8.98 4.39 6.04
C LYS A 109 7.52 4.81 5.79
N TYR A 110 6.94 4.33 4.68
CA TYR A 110 5.60 4.70 4.22
C TYR A 110 4.57 3.61 4.47
N ILE A 111 4.96 2.35 4.32
CA ILE A 111 4.09 1.16 4.36
C ILE A 111 4.57 0.26 5.50
N ASP A 112 3.67 -0.30 6.31
CA ASP A 112 4.04 -1.26 7.36
C ASP A 112 4.12 -2.68 6.84
N TYR A 113 3.18 -3.07 5.96
CA TYR A 113 3.05 -4.43 5.46
C TYR A 113 2.79 -4.42 3.96
N LEU A 114 3.56 -5.26 3.24
CA LEU A 114 3.33 -5.59 1.84
C LEU A 114 2.71 -6.97 1.75
N LEU A 115 1.53 -7.05 1.14
CA LEU A 115 0.71 -8.26 1.05
C LEU A 115 0.79 -8.84 -0.36
N LEU A 116 1.16 -10.10 -0.47
CA LEU A 116 1.31 -10.78 -1.74
C LEU A 116 0.14 -11.72 -2.04
N ASP A 117 0.07 -12.11 -3.31
CA ASP A 117 -0.86 -13.05 -3.89
C ASP A 117 -2.34 -12.60 -3.75
N ASP A 118 -3.23 -13.45 -3.29
CA ASP A 118 -4.67 -13.15 -3.26
C ASP A 118 -5.05 -12.01 -2.29
N GLY A 119 -4.17 -11.69 -1.36
CA GLY A 119 -4.33 -10.53 -0.47
C GLY A 119 -5.26 -10.77 0.72
N GLU A 120 -6.29 -11.58 0.60
CA GLU A 120 -7.30 -11.84 1.64
C GLU A 120 -6.67 -12.48 2.88
N ASP A 121 -5.96 -13.58 2.70
CA ASP A 121 -5.27 -14.28 3.80
C ASP A 121 -4.20 -13.42 4.45
N PRO A 122 -3.26 -12.80 3.70
CA PRO A 122 -2.25 -11.89 4.28
C PRO A 122 -2.89 -10.74 5.05
N LEU A 123 -3.94 -10.11 4.49
CA LEU A 123 -4.65 -9.03 5.17
C LEU A 123 -5.26 -9.49 6.48
N PHE A 124 -5.97 -10.63 6.45
CA PHE A 124 -6.61 -11.18 7.65
C PHE A 124 -5.60 -11.53 8.72
N GLN A 125 -4.47 -12.15 8.35
CA GLN A 125 -3.41 -12.49 9.30
C GLN A 125 -2.72 -11.25 9.89
N VAL A 126 -2.47 -10.20 9.08
CA VAL A 126 -1.94 -8.95 9.62
C VAL A 126 -2.91 -8.31 10.63
N LEU A 127 -4.21 -8.31 10.37
CA LEU A 127 -5.19 -7.80 11.32
C LEU A 127 -5.20 -8.62 12.62
N ARG A 128 -5.15 -9.95 12.55
CA ARG A 128 -5.05 -10.84 13.72
C ARG A 128 -3.76 -10.60 14.52
N TYR A 129 -2.64 -10.42 13.83
CA TYR A 129 -1.37 -10.08 14.47
C TYR A 129 -1.47 -8.74 15.21
N ARG A 130 -2.05 -7.73 14.59
CA ARG A 130 -2.24 -6.41 15.20
C ARG A 130 -3.18 -6.42 16.39
N ASP A 131 -4.17 -7.31 16.40
CA ASP A 131 -5.07 -7.52 17.54
C ASP A 131 -4.44 -8.46 18.61
N GLY A 132 -3.19 -8.93 18.42
CA GLY A 132 -2.48 -9.80 19.38
C GLY A 132 -2.95 -11.25 19.39
N ALA A 133 -3.72 -11.68 18.39
CA ALA A 133 -4.27 -13.03 18.30
C ALA A 133 -3.28 -14.07 17.75
N ILE A 134 -2.24 -13.63 17.07
CA ILE A 134 -1.17 -14.47 16.52
C ILE A 134 0.19 -13.79 16.69
N GLN A 135 1.27 -14.56 16.52
CA GLN A 135 2.63 -14.03 16.49
C GLN A 135 3.02 -13.60 15.08
N LYS A 136 4.10 -12.81 14.95
CA LYS A 136 4.60 -12.29 13.67
C LYS A 136 5.03 -13.40 12.71
N GLU A 137 5.57 -14.48 13.23
CA GLU A 137 6.01 -15.67 12.50
C GLU A 137 4.86 -16.46 11.86
N GLU A 138 3.63 -16.20 12.32
CA GLU A 138 2.42 -16.83 11.78
C GLU A 138 1.82 -16.04 10.60
N LEU A 139 2.41 -14.89 10.24
CA LEU A 139 2.03 -14.15 9.05
C LEU A 139 2.27 -14.98 7.78
N VAL A 140 1.45 -14.75 6.76
CA VAL A 140 1.54 -15.44 5.47
C VAL A 140 1.76 -14.44 4.35
N ARG A 141 2.64 -14.76 3.42
CA ARG A 141 2.90 -14.00 2.18
C ARG A 141 3.01 -12.48 2.42
N THR A 142 3.69 -12.09 3.50
CA THR A 142 3.77 -10.71 3.97
C THR A 142 5.22 -10.25 4.11
N PHE A 143 5.56 -9.11 3.53
CA PHE A 143 6.79 -8.39 3.84
C PHE A 143 6.57 -7.33 4.91
N SER A 144 7.51 -7.20 5.83
CA SER A 144 7.58 -6.13 6.82
C SER A 144 9.03 -5.89 7.24
N LEU A 145 9.30 -4.88 8.07
CA LEU A 145 10.61 -4.77 8.71
C LEU A 145 10.76 -5.77 9.86
N ASP A 146 12.00 -6.17 10.14
CA ASP A 146 12.35 -6.88 11.38
C ASP A 146 12.07 -5.98 12.61
N GLU A 147 12.25 -6.54 13.81
CA GLU A 147 11.97 -5.83 15.07
C GLU A 147 12.82 -4.57 15.26
N ASN A 148 14.04 -4.57 14.68
CA ASN A 148 14.97 -3.44 14.77
C ASN A 148 14.78 -2.41 13.64
N GLY A 149 13.87 -2.66 12.68
CA GLY A 149 13.67 -1.80 11.51
C GLY A 149 14.84 -1.79 10.52
N SER A 150 15.77 -2.75 10.62
CA SER A 150 17.03 -2.75 9.88
C SER A 150 17.01 -3.61 8.61
N ARG A 151 16.06 -4.51 8.50
CA ARG A 151 15.97 -5.47 7.40
C ARG A 151 14.54 -5.77 7.01
N VAL A 152 14.30 -5.93 5.71
CA VAL A 152 13.04 -6.45 5.18
C VAL A 152 12.98 -7.95 5.42
N VAL A 153 11.89 -8.42 5.99
CA VAL A 153 11.63 -9.84 6.28
C VAL A 153 10.36 -10.27 5.56
N TYR A 154 10.44 -11.42 4.91
CA TYR A 154 9.29 -12.10 4.33
C TYR A 154 8.80 -13.19 5.27
N GLN A 155 7.56 -13.14 5.68
CA GLN A 155 6.88 -14.18 6.45
C GLN A 155 5.93 -14.94 5.53
N ASP A 156 6.04 -16.27 5.61
CA ASP A 156 5.13 -17.17 4.90
C ASP A 156 4.98 -18.46 5.73
N ASN A 157 3.94 -18.48 6.57
CA ASN A 157 3.65 -19.65 7.39
C ASN A 157 3.14 -20.81 6.52
N PRO A 158 3.95 -21.87 6.30
CA PRO A 158 3.56 -22.96 5.41
C PRO A 158 2.46 -23.85 6.00
N ALA A 159 2.19 -23.74 7.28
CA ALA A 159 1.10 -24.48 7.94
C ALA A 159 -0.27 -23.83 7.76
N TYR A 160 -0.31 -22.60 7.25
CA TYR A 160 -1.56 -21.91 7.01
C TYR A 160 -2.21 -22.42 5.70
N PRO A 161 -3.44 -22.97 5.75
CA PRO A 161 -4.12 -23.41 4.54
C PRO A 161 -4.51 -22.20 3.69
N ALA A 162 -4.13 -22.20 2.42
CA ALA A 162 -4.55 -21.15 1.50
C ALA A 162 -6.07 -21.15 1.35
N CYS A 163 -6.69 -19.96 1.46
CA CYS A 163 -8.09 -19.76 1.19
C CYS A 163 -8.39 -20.09 -0.29
N ARG A 164 -9.45 -20.83 -0.55
CA ARG A 164 -9.87 -21.09 -1.91
C ARG A 164 -10.69 -19.90 -2.42
N GLN A 165 -10.55 -19.57 -3.70
CA GLN A 165 -11.31 -18.49 -4.32
C GLN A 165 -12.83 -18.66 -4.13
N SER A 166 -13.32 -19.90 -4.04
CA SER A 166 -14.73 -20.19 -3.75
C SER A 166 -15.17 -19.84 -2.32
N GLU A 167 -14.23 -19.57 -1.43
CA GLU A 167 -14.45 -19.24 -0.02
C GLU A 167 -14.37 -17.73 0.25
N THR A 168 -13.90 -16.94 -0.73
CA THR A 168 -13.78 -15.47 -0.63
C THR A 168 -15.09 -14.72 -0.80
N GLY A 169 -16.19 -15.42 -1.10
CA GLY A 169 -17.51 -14.82 -1.29
C GLY A 169 -17.73 -14.26 -2.69
N PHE A 170 -18.80 -13.49 -2.83
CA PHE A 170 -19.15 -12.83 -4.09
C PHE A 170 -18.84 -11.33 -4.02
N PRO A 171 -18.51 -10.68 -5.18
CA PRO A 171 -18.37 -9.23 -5.22
C PRO A 171 -19.65 -8.54 -4.72
N ASP A 172 -19.48 -7.61 -3.81
CA ASP A 172 -20.56 -6.75 -3.33
C ASP A 172 -20.57 -5.46 -4.17
N SER A 173 -21.71 -5.20 -4.82
CA SER A 173 -21.93 -4.01 -5.66
C SER A 173 -22.87 -3.01 -4.98
N GLU A 174 -23.25 -3.22 -3.73
CA GLU A 174 -24.15 -2.33 -3.02
C GLU A 174 -23.51 -0.94 -2.87
N GLY A 175 -24.24 0.10 -3.24
CA GLY A 175 -23.77 1.49 -3.17
C GLY A 175 -22.97 1.96 -4.39
N LEU A 176 -22.76 1.11 -5.40
CA LEU A 176 -22.24 1.55 -6.69
C LEU A 176 -23.37 2.18 -7.55
N PRO A 177 -23.12 3.32 -8.23
CA PRO A 177 -24.08 3.87 -9.21
C PRO A 177 -24.03 3.00 -10.48
N LEU A 178 -24.83 1.96 -10.51
CA LEU A 178 -24.90 1.00 -11.61
C LEU A 178 -26.06 1.30 -12.61
N ASP A 179 -26.65 2.51 -12.55
CA ASP A 179 -27.72 2.97 -13.43
C ASP A 179 -27.18 3.58 -14.74
#